data_9a514cbff02145412407c1f2c9713dfb
#
_entry.id   9a514cbff02145412407c1f2c9713dfb
#
_cell.length_a   1.000
_cell.length_b   1.000
_cell.length_c   1.000
_cell.angle_alpha   90.00
_cell.angle_beta   90.00
_cell.angle_gamma   90.00
#
_symmetry.space_group_name_H-M   'P 1'
#
loop_
_entity.id
_entity.type
_entity.pdbx_description
1 polymer ?
#
loop_
_entity_poly.entity_id
_entity_poly.type
_entity_poly.pdbx_seq_one_letter_code
_entity_poly.pdbx_strand_id
1 'polypeptide(L)'
;MKTSWTCRALGIFLGALAPTISYAQEPFYNAPNAGYGQPVFEQPSANTQGTPNYFADDVAPQHLPEVYGPGETVSAASYYNLLDRVEALEADKAEDACKEVEILSKPTQKWSGRVHFDYWHFPDESALPNFLDTGNAATSPPDFIGFRRLRYGVSGDINETMNYKIEMEFASPDSLAFKDAYLGWTELPWLHTVLLGNQKRPYGLDHLNSSRYNVFMERPFVIEAFNQDARRLGLQSYGVSDNEAWNWRFGTFAMQDLSKPGHQYADNYQSEIAGRLANTIWYDETSGGRGYAHWAVSGSAAFPSGGGTDRFRTRPESRTDGKWFDTGVLGASNYQLLGLESVINVGALSIVGEYQTVHANRTAAPNTNFGGGYVYVAYWLTGEYTPWERDSGTLGRTKPLENFWLVNRCDGCRSYGWGAWQIAARYSYCDFTDQDVFGGVGESATLGVNWWWNSHARVQFNYINGRISDRVVAGAPSTAGWYDALGLRFMVDF
;
A
#
# COMPACT_ATOMS: atom_id res chain seq x y z
N MET A 1 16.14 -36.58 -30.08
CA MET A 1 15.70 -35.50 -30.94
C MET A 1 14.71 -34.64 -30.11
N LYS A 2 15.24 -33.80 -29.26
CA LYS A 2 14.45 -32.86 -28.43
C LYS A 2 15.30 -31.58 -28.28
N THR A 3 15.21 -30.72 -29.26
CA THR A 3 15.78 -29.36 -29.16
C THR A 3 14.98 -28.43 -30.05
N SER A 4 14.68 -27.26 -29.54
CA SER A 4 14.31 -26.06 -30.29
C SER A 4 12.83 -25.66 -30.41
N TRP A 5 12.09 -25.56 -29.32
CA TRP A 5 10.85 -24.78 -29.39
C TRP A 5 10.83 -23.53 -28.47
N THR A 6 11.75 -23.43 -27.52
CA THR A 6 11.80 -22.32 -26.55
C THR A 6 12.38 -21.00 -27.12
N CYS A 7 13.17 -21.03 -28.15
CA CYS A 7 13.76 -19.80 -28.73
C CYS A 7 12.89 -19.08 -29.77
N ARG A 8 11.84 -19.74 -30.34
CA ARG A 8 11.02 -19.08 -31.35
C ARG A 8 9.89 -18.21 -30.83
N ALA A 9 9.39 -18.48 -29.63
CA ALA A 9 8.35 -17.64 -29.02
C ALA A 9 8.89 -16.30 -28.52
N LEU A 10 10.13 -16.27 -28.04
CA LEU A 10 10.76 -15.01 -27.56
C LEU A 10 11.17 -14.09 -28.73
N GLY A 11 11.53 -14.67 -29.88
CA GLY A 11 11.93 -13.91 -31.06
C GLY A 11 10.80 -13.17 -31.77
N ILE A 12 9.56 -13.63 -31.63
CA ILE A 12 8.40 -13.01 -32.28
C ILE A 12 7.92 -11.78 -31.49
N PHE A 13 8.11 -11.78 -30.17
CA PHE A 13 7.71 -10.64 -29.32
C PHE A 13 8.73 -9.48 -29.36
N LEU A 14 10.01 -9.77 -29.58
CA LEU A 14 11.07 -8.74 -29.66
C LEU A 14 11.19 -8.12 -31.07
N GLY A 15 10.72 -8.80 -32.10
CA GLY A 15 10.75 -8.29 -33.49
C GLY A 15 9.66 -7.27 -33.82
N ALA A 16 8.61 -7.15 -33.02
CA ALA A 16 7.49 -6.24 -33.25
C ALA A 16 7.64 -4.90 -32.51
N LEU A 17 8.70 -4.68 -31.73
CA LEU A 17 8.91 -3.52 -30.87
C LEU A 17 10.11 -2.64 -31.26
N ALA A 18 10.55 -2.67 -32.50
CA ALA A 18 11.54 -1.72 -33.00
C ALA A 18 10.93 -0.70 -33.97
N PRO A 19 10.30 0.38 -33.50
CA PRO A 19 10.25 1.61 -34.28
C PRO A 19 11.60 2.31 -34.09
N THR A 20 12.26 2.60 -35.19
CA THR A 20 13.41 3.48 -35.25
C THR A 20 13.06 4.84 -34.63
N ILE A 21 13.57 5.08 -33.42
CA ILE A 21 13.48 6.39 -32.78
C ILE A 21 14.53 7.28 -33.44
N SER A 22 14.08 8.11 -34.35
CA SER A 22 14.82 9.27 -34.84
C SER A 22 14.74 10.34 -33.75
N TYR A 23 15.87 10.62 -33.10
CA TYR A 23 16.00 11.77 -32.19
C TYR A 23 15.96 13.06 -33.02
N ALA A 24 14.84 13.73 -33.05
CA ALA A 24 14.80 15.15 -33.37
C ALA A 24 14.99 15.91 -32.06
N GLN A 25 16.16 16.49 -31.87
CA GLN A 25 16.37 17.55 -30.87
C GLN A 25 15.61 18.78 -31.35
N GLU A 26 14.55 19.13 -30.65
CA GLU A 26 13.96 20.47 -30.75
C GLU A 26 14.43 21.34 -29.60
N PRO A 27 14.70 22.62 -29.86
CA PRO A 27 15.33 23.53 -28.91
C PRO A 27 14.35 23.99 -27.84
N PHE A 28 14.89 24.18 -26.64
CA PHE A 28 14.24 24.82 -25.51
C PHE A 28 13.64 26.18 -25.93
N TYR A 29 12.33 26.30 -25.96
CA TYR A 29 11.65 27.58 -26.03
C TYR A 29 11.59 28.18 -24.63
N ASN A 30 12.35 29.25 -24.41
CA ASN A 30 12.17 30.15 -23.29
C ASN A 30 10.81 30.85 -23.43
N ALA A 31 9.86 30.50 -22.59
CA ALA A 31 8.67 31.28 -22.39
C ALA A 31 9.00 32.53 -21.58
N PRO A 32 8.51 33.73 -21.97
CA PRO A 32 8.77 34.96 -21.22
C PRO A 32 8.06 34.90 -19.86
N ASN A 33 8.79 35.24 -18.81
CA ASN A 33 8.31 35.49 -17.46
C ASN A 33 7.15 36.50 -17.48
N ALA A 34 5.91 36.04 -17.34
CA ALA A 34 4.83 36.88 -16.87
C ALA A 34 4.94 36.91 -15.34
N GLY A 35 5.48 38.01 -14.84
CA GLY A 35 5.63 38.25 -13.42
C GLY A 35 4.27 38.36 -12.74
N TYR A 36 3.89 37.35 -12.01
CA TYR A 36 2.97 37.50 -10.89
C TYR A 36 3.82 37.68 -9.65
N GLY A 37 3.86 38.94 -9.20
CA GLY A 37 4.50 39.30 -7.93
C GLY A 37 3.85 38.53 -6.79
N GLN A 38 4.62 37.70 -6.15
CA GLN A 38 4.26 37.16 -4.84
C GLN A 38 4.26 38.32 -3.84
N PRO A 39 3.26 38.43 -2.98
CA PRO A 39 3.35 39.39 -1.88
C PRO A 39 4.48 38.95 -0.94
N VAL A 40 5.51 39.79 -0.86
CA VAL A 40 6.56 39.66 0.14
C VAL A 40 5.93 39.97 1.49
N PHE A 41 5.70 38.98 2.31
CA PHE A 41 5.42 39.18 3.71
C PHE A 41 6.76 39.45 4.40
N GLU A 42 7.06 40.73 4.63
CA GLU A 42 8.09 41.12 5.60
C GLU A 42 7.60 40.66 6.98
N GLN A 43 8.38 39.81 7.63
CA GLN A 43 8.21 39.49 9.03
C GLN A 43 8.52 40.74 9.87
N PRO A 44 7.62 41.20 10.73
CA PRO A 44 7.96 42.24 11.70
C PRO A 44 8.93 41.65 12.73
N SER A 45 10.08 42.25 12.87
CA SER A 45 11.03 42.01 13.95
C SER A 45 10.34 42.08 15.31
N ALA A 46 10.60 41.04 16.11
CA ALA A 46 10.15 40.99 17.50
C ALA A 46 10.66 42.21 18.27
N ASN A 47 9.72 43.08 18.62
CA ASN A 47 9.94 44.06 19.70
C ASN A 47 8.77 43.95 20.66
N THR A 48 9.06 43.34 21.80
CA THR A 48 8.19 43.17 22.95
C THR A 48 7.84 44.51 23.55
N GLN A 49 6.64 45.02 23.26
CA GLN A 49 5.94 45.93 24.15
C GLN A 49 4.44 45.92 23.83
N GLY A 50 3.65 45.44 24.79
CA GLY A 50 2.28 45.74 25.06
C GLY A 50 1.28 45.60 23.90
N THR A 51 0.56 44.48 23.83
CA THR A 51 -0.68 44.41 23.08
C THR A 51 -1.68 45.40 23.65
N PRO A 52 -2.17 46.37 22.89
CA PRO A 52 -3.33 47.12 23.32
C PRO A 52 -4.55 46.20 23.29
N ASN A 53 -5.23 46.07 24.44
CA ASN A 53 -6.55 45.48 24.51
C ASN A 53 -7.53 46.38 23.75
N TYR A 54 -7.94 45.95 22.58
CA TYR A 54 -8.93 46.64 21.75
C TYR A 54 -10.40 46.27 22.06
N PHE A 55 -10.62 45.56 23.16
CA PHE A 55 -11.98 45.24 23.63
C PHE A 55 -12.12 45.65 25.09
N ALA A 56 -12.27 46.93 25.33
CA ALA A 56 -12.87 47.43 26.55
C ALA A 56 -13.39 48.86 26.35
N ASP A 57 -14.67 48.99 26.61
CA ASP A 57 -15.41 50.16 27.03
C ASP A 57 -15.94 51.13 25.97
N ASP A 58 -17.26 51.24 26.00
CA ASP A 58 -18.15 52.31 25.62
C ASP A 58 -17.49 53.69 25.50
N VAL A 59 -16.91 53.98 24.39
CA VAL A 59 -16.63 55.36 24.00
C VAL A 59 -17.39 55.64 22.71
N ALA A 60 -18.51 56.32 22.85
CA ALA A 60 -19.15 56.94 21.73
C ALA A 60 -18.10 57.77 20.98
N PRO A 61 -17.96 57.60 19.66
CA PRO A 61 -16.89 58.26 18.92
C PRO A 61 -17.19 59.74 18.84
N GLN A 62 -16.61 60.53 19.70
CA GLN A 62 -16.68 62.00 19.69
C GLN A 62 -15.64 62.60 18.72
N HIS A 63 -14.71 61.82 18.18
CA HIS A 63 -13.76 62.27 17.18
C HIS A 63 -13.55 61.19 16.14
N LEU A 64 -14.13 61.44 14.95
CA LEU A 64 -13.75 60.67 13.75
C LEU A 64 -12.28 61.03 13.42
N PRO A 65 -11.40 60.01 13.19
CA PRO A 65 -10.07 60.29 12.68
C PRO A 65 -10.15 60.98 11.33
N GLU A 66 -9.38 62.03 11.11
CA GLU A 66 -9.16 62.61 9.78
C GLU A 66 -8.55 61.56 8.87
N VAL A 67 -9.30 61.20 7.84
CA VAL A 67 -8.86 60.15 6.91
C VAL A 67 -8.47 60.76 5.58
N TYR A 68 -7.19 60.77 5.34
CA TYR A 68 -6.54 60.62 4.05
C TYR A 68 -6.93 61.55 2.92
N GLY A 69 -6.19 62.57 2.76
CA GLY A 69 -6.17 63.54 1.67
C GLY A 69 -6.43 64.93 2.21
N PRO A 70 -5.74 65.96 1.73
CA PRO A 70 -5.99 67.32 2.15
C PRO A 70 -7.38 67.74 1.65
N GLY A 71 -8.39 67.58 2.55
CA GLY A 71 -9.71 68.19 2.33
C GLY A 71 -10.96 67.31 2.37
N GLU A 72 -10.88 65.99 2.49
CA GLU A 72 -12.08 65.14 2.56
C GLU A 72 -12.27 64.63 4.00
N THR A 73 -13.36 65.09 4.68
CA THR A 73 -13.86 64.56 5.91
C THR A 73 -14.92 63.51 5.64
N VAL A 74 -14.76 62.27 6.18
CA VAL A 74 -15.81 61.24 6.12
C VAL A 74 -17.00 61.72 6.93
N SER A 75 -18.19 61.71 6.36
CA SER A 75 -19.41 62.08 7.09
C SER A 75 -19.70 61.03 8.20
N ALA A 76 -20.27 61.49 9.34
CA ALA A 76 -20.69 60.59 10.41
C ALA A 76 -21.63 59.48 9.88
N ALA A 77 -22.52 59.81 8.92
CA ALA A 77 -23.41 58.85 8.30
C ALA A 77 -22.64 57.75 7.52
N SER A 78 -21.56 58.12 6.84
CA SER A 78 -20.71 57.14 6.12
C SER A 78 -19.91 56.23 7.06
N TYR A 79 -19.49 56.78 8.21
CA TYR A 79 -18.81 56.02 9.24
C TYR A 79 -19.74 54.99 9.89
N TYR A 80 -20.93 55.37 10.31
CA TYR A 80 -21.92 54.45 10.87
C TYR A 80 -22.35 53.38 9.86
N ASN A 81 -22.51 53.74 8.58
CA ASN A 81 -22.79 52.74 7.53
C ASN A 81 -21.65 51.72 7.36
N LEU A 82 -20.40 52.17 7.48
CA LEU A 82 -19.24 51.27 7.47
C LEU A 82 -19.23 50.36 8.69
N LEU A 83 -19.53 50.88 9.89
CA LEU A 83 -19.63 50.09 11.13
C LEU A 83 -20.71 49.00 10.97
N ASP A 84 -21.92 49.36 10.58
CA ASP A 84 -23.02 48.42 10.35
C ASP A 84 -22.62 47.30 9.33
N ARG A 85 -21.87 47.69 8.30
CA ARG A 85 -21.38 46.71 7.30
C ARG A 85 -20.28 45.78 7.85
N VAL A 86 -19.40 46.28 8.70
CA VAL A 86 -18.38 45.47 9.38
C VAL A 86 -19.02 44.49 10.31
N GLU A 87 -19.97 44.96 11.18
CA GLU A 87 -20.74 44.09 12.07
C GLU A 87 -21.52 43.01 11.34
N ALA A 88 -22.14 43.35 10.18
CA ALA A 88 -22.84 42.38 9.37
C ALA A 88 -21.86 41.33 8.76
N LEU A 89 -20.68 41.74 8.31
CA LEU A 89 -19.65 40.83 7.78
C LEU A 89 -19.04 39.96 8.87
N GLU A 90 -18.87 40.48 10.06
CA GLU A 90 -18.38 39.68 11.20
C GLU A 90 -19.42 38.65 11.66
N ALA A 91 -20.72 39.04 11.66
CA ALA A 91 -21.81 38.11 11.94
C ALA A 91 -21.92 37.00 10.87
N ASP A 92 -21.87 37.37 9.60
CA ASP A 92 -21.85 36.39 8.49
C ASP A 92 -20.65 35.43 8.59
N LYS A 93 -19.46 35.95 8.91
CA LYS A 93 -18.25 35.14 9.09
C LYS A 93 -18.37 34.22 10.31
N ALA A 94 -18.97 34.68 11.40
CA ALA A 94 -19.20 33.82 12.56
C ALA A 94 -20.26 32.75 12.28
N GLU A 95 -21.31 33.07 11.53
CA GLU A 95 -22.32 32.08 11.08
C GLU A 95 -21.72 31.05 10.14
N ASP A 96 -20.87 31.45 9.19
CA ASP A 96 -20.19 30.53 8.28
C ASP A 96 -19.19 29.63 9.04
N ALA A 97 -18.46 30.16 10.01
CA ALA A 97 -17.60 29.36 10.87
C ALA A 97 -18.40 28.33 11.69
N CYS A 98 -19.57 28.71 12.23
CA CYS A 98 -20.46 27.77 12.92
C CYS A 98 -21.04 26.71 11.97
N LYS A 99 -21.38 27.08 10.73
CA LYS A 99 -21.81 26.09 9.71
C LYS A 99 -20.69 25.13 9.34
N GLU A 100 -19.46 25.61 9.22
CA GLU A 100 -18.29 24.77 8.96
C GLU A 100 -18.06 23.76 10.07
N VAL A 101 -18.14 24.17 11.35
CA VAL A 101 -18.07 23.25 12.50
C VAL A 101 -19.23 22.25 12.49
N GLU A 102 -20.44 22.65 12.15
CA GLU A 102 -21.59 21.73 12.05
C GLU A 102 -21.41 20.72 10.91
N ILE A 103 -20.81 21.11 9.77
CA ILE A 103 -20.49 20.21 8.67
C ILE A 103 -19.42 19.19 9.09
N LEU A 104 -18.37 19.63 9.78
CA LEU A 104 -17.31 18.77 10.32
C LEU A 104 -17.80 17.78 11.38
N SER A 105 -18.90 18.11 12.08
CA SER A 105 -19.51 17.21 13.06
C SER A 105 -20.39 16.11 12.47
N LYS A 106 -20.70 16.17 11.17
CA LYS A 106 -21.55 15.16 10.50
C LYS A 106 -20.69 14.02 9.98
N PRO A 107 -21.15 12.75 10.10
CA PRO A 107 -20.43 11.63 9.54
C PRO A 107 -20.26 11.75 8.02
N THR A 108 -19.01 11.55 7.57
CA THR A 108 -18.67 11.52 6.14
C THR A 108 -18.67 10.10 5.59
N GLN A 109 -18.82 9.94 4.28
CA GLN A 109 -18.77 8.65 3.61
C GLN A 109 -18.02 8.75 2.29
N LYS A 110 -16.97 7.95 2.17
CA LYS A 110 -16.23 7.76 0.93
C LYS A 110 -16.30 6.30 0.53
N TRP A 111 -16.94 6.03 -0.59
CA TRP A 111 -17.06 4.70 -1.15
C TRP A 111 -15.82 4.35 -1.98
N SER A 112 -15.39 3.11 -1.91
CA SER A 112 -14.25 2.63 -2.68
C SER A 112 -14.44 1.17 -3.06
N GLY A 113 -13.85 0.79 -4.19
CA GLY A 113 -13.91 -0.58 -4.65
C GLY A 113 -12.67 -0.99 -5.41
N ARG A 114 -12.55 -2.29 -5.68
CA ARG A 114 -11.57 -2.84 -6.61
C ARG A 114 -12.00 -4.17 -7.17
N VAL A 115 -11.69 -4.37 -8.44
CA VAL A 115 -11.88 -5.61 -9.15
C VAL A 115 -10.55 -6.05 -9.72
N HIS A 116 -10.11 -7.27 -9.40
CA HIS A 116 -8.98 -7.94 -10.02
C HIS A 116 -9.51 -9.22 -10.65
N PHE A 117 -9.35 -9.34 -11.96
CA PHE A 117 -9.70 -10.52 -12.73
C PHE A 117 -8.43 -11.14 -13.24
N ASP A 118 -8.18 -12.40 -12.90
CA ASP A 118 -6.95 -13.11 -13.17
C ASP A 118 -7.16 -14.26 -14.13
N TYR A 119 -6.17 -14.47 -14.96
CA TYR A 119 -5.91 -15.71 -15.68
C TYR A 119 -4.52 -16.22 -15.30
N TRP A 120 -4.40 -17.51 -14.98
CA TRP A 120 -3.15 -18.19 -14.71
C TRP A 120 -3.09 -19.44 -15.57
N HIS A 121 -1.91 -19.69 -16.16
CA HIS A 121 -1.59 -20.85 -16.96
C HIS A 121 -0.29 -21.47 -16.43
N PHE A 122 -0.30 -22.80 -16.34
CA PHE A 122 0.81 -23.62 -15.84
C PHE A 122 1.26 -24.55 -16.96
N PRO A 123 2.27 -24.14 -17.78
CA PRO A 123 2.58 -24.84 -19.04
C PRO A 123 3.18 -26.23 -18.83
N ASP A 124 4.24 -26.31 -18.05
CA ASP A 124 4.97 -27.57 -17.81
C ASP A 124 5.59 -27.54 -16.42
N GLU A 125 5.33 -28.56 -15.62
CA GLU A 125 5.84 -28.70 -14.29
C GLU A 125 6.38 -30.10 -14.02
N SER A 126 7.31 -30.18 -13.06
CA SER A 126 7.80 -31.47 -12.63
C SER A 126 6.80 -32.19 -11.71
N ALA A 127 7.05 -33.48 -11.49
CA ALA A 127 6.13 -34.35 -10.78
C ALA A 127 5.77 -33.88 -9.34
N LEU A 128 6.68 -33.16 -8.64
CA LEU A 128 6.41 -32.69 -7.30
C LEU A 128 5.37 -31.55 -7.28
N PRO A 129 5.52 -30.42 -8.00
CA PRO A 129 4.47 -29.40 -8.12
C PRO A 129 3.12 -29.96 -8.51
N ASN A 130 3.08 -30.85 -9.51
CA ASN A 130 1.86 -31.54 -9.93
C ASN A 130 1.19 -32.26 -8.76
N PHE A 131 1.96 -33.04 -8.01
CA PHE A 131 1.47 -33.76 -6.84
C PHE A 131 0.99 -32.83 -5.72
N LEU A 132 1.71 -31.76 -5.45
CA LEU A 132 1.37 -30.79 -4.39
C LEU A 132 0.06 -30.06 -4.68
N ASP A 133 -0.28 -29.88 -5.95
CA ASP A 133 -1.51 -29.19 -6.34
C ASP A 133 -2.70 -30.14 -6.52
N THR A 134 -2.51 -31.20 -7.28
CA THR A 134 -3.61 -32.10 -7.72
C THR A 134 -3.66 -33.43 -6.98
N GLY A 135 -2.66 -33.76 -6.16
CA GLY A 135 -2.49 -35.11 -5.58
C GLY A 135 -2.01 -36.16 -6.58
N ASN A 136 -1.74 -35.80 -7.83
CA ASN A 136 -1.28 -36.70 -8.89
C ASN A 136 -0.06 -36.12 -9.62
N ALA A 137 1.05 -36.83 -9.56
CA ALA A 137 2.33 -36.43 -10.16
C ALA A 137 2.30 -36.27 -11.69
N ALA A 138 1.34 -36.86 -12.38
CA ALA A 138 1.21 -36.82 -13.83
C ALA A 138 0.22 -35.77 -14.34
N THR A 139 -0.44 -35.04 -13.43
CA THR A 139 -1.49 -34.06 -13.77
C THR A 139 -1.00 -32.66 -13.39
N SER A 140 -0.79 -31.79 -14.36
CA SER A 140 -0.44 -30.39 -14.12
C SER A 140 -1.54 -29.64 -13.36
N PRO A 141 -1.20 -28.61 -12.57
CA PRO A 141 -2.17 -27.71 -11.98
C PRO A 141 -3.15 -27.17 -13.02
N PRO A 142 -4.44 -27.09 -12.70
CA PRO A 142 -5.42 -26.55 -13.62
C PRO A 142 -5.18 -25.05 -13.87
N ASP A 143 -5.45 -24.60 -15.09
CA ASP A 143 -5.52 -23.18 -15.38
C ASP A 143 -6.58 -22.51 -14.51
N PHE A 144 -6.29 -21.32 -14.04
CA PHE A 144 -7.22 -20.55 -13.25
C PHE A 144 -7.73 -19.33 -14.03
N ILE A 145 -9.04 -19.14 -14.05
CA ILE A 145 -9.68 -17.92 -14.55
C ILE A 145 -10.73 -17.48 -13.55
N GLY A 146 -10.65 -16.24 -13.04
CA GLY A 146 -11.63 -15.78 -12.06
C GLY A 146 -11.29 -14.50 -11.35
N PHE A 147 -12.18 -14.07 -10.47
CA PHE A 147 -11.95 -12.90 -9.64
C PHE A 147 -10.96 -13.21 -8.52
N ARG A 148 -9.82 -12.53 -8.55
CA ARG A 148 -8.82 -12.58 -7.47
C ARG A 148 -9.21 -11.70 -6.30
N ARG A 149 -9.82 -10.53 -6.60
CA ARG A 149 -10.40 -9.60 -5.64
C ARG A 149 -11.64 -8.94 -6.21
N LEU A 150 -12.69 -8.93 -5.43
CA LEU A 150 -13.90 -8.18 -5.69
C LEU A 150 -14.30 -7.50 -4.38
N ARG A 151 -13.79 -6.29 -4.18
CA ARG A 151 -13.94 -5.56 -2.91
C ARG A 151 -14.78 -4.33 -3.06
N TYR A 152 -15.56 -4.09 -2.03
CA TYR A 152 -16.33 -2.88 -1.87
C TYR A 152 -16.28 -2.43 -0.41
N GLY A 153 -16.20 -1.13 -0.17
CA GLY A 153 -16.09 -0.63 1.18
C GLY A 153 -16.43 0.84 1.30
N VAL A 154 -16.65 1.24 2.53
CA VAL A 154 -16.91 2.62 2.93
C VAL A 154 -15.93 3.00 4.03
N SER A 155 -15.46 4.22 3.99
CA SER A 155 -14.66 4.86 5.04
C SER A 155 -15.09 6.31 5.20
N GLY A 156 -14.80 6.89 6.34
CA GLY A 156 -15.10 8.29 6.59
C GLY A 156 -14.82 8.67 8.03
N ASP A 157 -15.14 9.90 8.36
CA ASP A 157 -15.02 10.47 9.69
C ASP A 157 -16.39 10.47 10.35
N ILE A 158 -16.44 10.09 11.63
CA ILE A 158 -17.66 10.17 12.45
C ILE A 158 -17.77 11.60 13.02
N ASN A 159 -16.63 12.13 13.41
CA ASN A 159 -16.40 13.50 13.83
C ASN A 159 -14.93 13.88 13.55
N GLU A 160 -14.48 15.02 14.05
CA GLU A 160 -13.12 15.53 13.83
C GLU A 160 -11.99 14.58 14.25
N THR A 161 -12.22 13.79 15.31
CA THR A 161 -11.20 12.91 15.91
C THR A 161 -11.52 11.43 15.80
N MET A 162 -12.63 11.06 15.17
CA MET A 162 -13.02 9.65 15.01
C MET A 162 -13.28 9.31 13.56
N ASN A 163 -12.67 8.23 13.09
CA ASN A 163 -12.88 7.69 11.76
C ASN A 163 -13.31 6.21 11.79
N TYR A 164 -13.80 5.74 10.67
CA TYR A 164 -14.19 4.35 10.51
C TYR A 164 -13.84 3.84 9.11
N LYS A 165 -13.70 2.53 8.99
CA LYS A 165 -13.58 1.86 7.71
C LYS A 165 -14.20 0.47 7.77
N ILE A 166 -14.96 0.12 6.72
CA ILE A 166 -15.50 -1.20 6.49
C ILE A 166 -15.20 -1.58 5.04
N GLU A 167 -14.45 -2.66 4.82
CA GLU A 167 -14.14 -3.21 3.49
C GLU A 167 -14.51 -4.71 3.48
N MET A 168 -15.23 -5.14 2.46
CA MET A 168 -15.66 -6.52 2.27
C MET A 168 -15.04 -7.12 1.01
N GLU A 169 -14.74 -8.43 1.05
CA GLU A 169 -14.22 -9.22 -0.06
C GLU A 169 -15.29 -10.23 -0.50
N PHE A 170 -15.71 -10.14 -1.76
CA PHE A 170 -16.74 -11.00 -2.36
C PHE A 170 -16.14 -12.11 -3.23
N ALA A 171 -14.84 -12.08 -3.54
CA ALA A 171 -14.17 -13.10 -4.35
C ALA A 171 -13.77 -14.36 -3.56
N SER A 172 -14.22 -14.50 -2.31
CA SER A 172 -14.01 -15.72 -1.53
C SER A 172 -15.03 -16.77 -1.97
N PRO A 173 -14.60 -18.02 -2.26
CA PRO A 173 -15.50 -19.05 -2.78
C PRO A 173 -16.56 -19.48 -1.76
N ASP A 174 -16.25 -19.45 -0.47
CA ASP A 174 -17.10 -20.05 0.56
C ASP A 174 -17.99 -19.05 1.31
N SER A 175 -17.54 -17.80 1.44
CA SER A 175 -18.26 -16.78 2.20
C SER A 175 -17.73 -15.38 1.99
N LEU A 176 -18.57 -14.39 2.25
CA LEU A 176 -18.15 -13.00 2.43
C LEU A 176 -17.04 -12.93 3.49
N ALA A 177 -15.99 -12.13 3.24
CA ALA A 177 -14.94 -11.89 4.23
C ALA A 177 -14.76 -10.40 4.48
N PHE A 178 -14.74 -10.00 5.76
CA PHE A 178 -14.35 -8.66 6.15
C PHE A 178 -12.83 -8.48 5.94
N LYS A 179 -12.46 -7.35 5.39
CA LYS A 179 -11.05 -6.92 5.30
C LYS A 179 -10.78 -5.89 6.39
N ASP A 180 -10.68 -4.62 6.06
CA ASP A 180 -10.61 -3.61 7.09
C ASP A 180 -12.01 -3.39 7.67
N ALA A 181 -12.16 -3.51 8.99
CA ALA A 181 -13.40 -3.23 9.71
C ALA A 181 -13.01 -2.71 11.09
N TYR A 182 -12.84 -1.38 11.21
CA TYR A 182 -12.33 -0.74 12.42
C TYR A 182 -12.94 0.62 12.67
N LEU A 183 -12.85 1.05 13.93
CA LEU A 183 -12.99 2.42 14.39
C LEU A 183 -11.59 2.97 14.71
N GLY A 184 -11.37 4.25 14.45
CA GLY A 184 -10.14 4.94 14.73
C GLY A 184 -10.37 6.21 15.52
N TRP A 185 -9.41 6.55 16.38
CA TRP A 185 -9.30 7.83 17.08
C TRP A 185 -7.99 8.47 16.69
N THR A 186 -8.04 9.73 16.28
CA THR A 186 -6.89 10.54 15.87
C THR A 186 -6.57 11.58 16.95
N GLU A 187 -5.43 12.22 16.82
CA GLU A 187 -4.97 13.32 17.69
C GLU A 187 -4.86 12.96 19.19
N LEU A 188 -4.70 11.67 19.49
CA LEU A 188 -4.51 11.24 20.87
C LEU A 188 -3.11 11.63 21.36
N PRO A 189 -2.99 12.22 22.57
CA PRO A 189 -1.69 12.48 23.19
C PRO A 189 -0.85 11.20 23.24
N TRP A 190 0.42 11.25 22.82
CA TRP A 190 1.40 10.15 22.83
C TRP A 190 1.10 8.97 21.88
N LEU A 191 -0.17 8.65 21.67
CA LEU A 191 -0.61 7.51 20.86
C LEU A 191 -0.93 7.91 19.42
N HIS A 192 -1.03 9.20 19.13
CA HIS A 192 -1.41 9.77 17.84
C HIS A 192 -2.72 9.21 17.31
N THR A 193 -2.68 8.10 16.59
CA THR A 193 -3.89 7.44 16.09
C THR A 193 -4.00 6.04 16.68
N VAL A 194 -5.18 5.69 17.16
CA VAL A 194 -5.50 4.35 17.68
C VAL A 194 -6.62 3.74 16.85
N LEU A 195 -6.43 2.52 16.38
CA LEU A 195 -7.42 1.74 15.64
C LEU A 195 -7.85 0.53 16.46
N LEU A 196 -9.15 0.31 16.56
CA LEU A 196 -9.76 -0.88 17.17
C LEU A 196 -10.60 -1.60 16.12
N GLY A 197 -10.27 -2.83 15.82
CA GLY A 197 -11.03 -3.65 14.87
C GLY A 197 -10.16 -4.56 14.02
N ASN A 198 -10.75 -5.09 12.94
CA ASN A 198 -10.05 -5.97 12.00
C ASN A 198 -9.19 -5.14 11.06
N GLN A 199 -7.86 -5.32 11.14
CA GLN A 199 -6.88 -4.47 10.46
C GLN A 199 -5.61 -5.26 10.15
N LYS A 200 -4.72 -4.68 9.32
CA LYS A 200 -3.41 -5.27 9.04
C LYS A 200 -2.51 -5.17 10.26
N ARG A 201 -1.79 -6.27 10.55
CA ARG A 201 -0.71 -6.25 11.54
C ARG A 201 0.49 -5.46 11.00
N PRO A 202 1.23 -4.75 11.86
CA PRO A 202 2.27 -3.81 11.42
C PRO A 202 3.63 -4.49 11.19
N TYR A 203 3.75 -5.40 10.22
CA TYR A 203 5.04 -5.93 9.80
C TYR A 203 5.08 -6.26 8.31
N GLY A 204 6.21 -5.84 7.67
CA GLY A 204 6.47 -6.03 6.26
C GLY A 204 5.82 -4.98 5.35
N LEU A 205 6.59 -4.43 4.43
CA LEU A 205 6.17 -3.43 3.46
C LEU A 205 5.12 -3.98 2.50
N ASP A 206 5.41 -5.12 1.82
CA ASP A 206 4.49 -5.69 0.83
C ASP A 206 3.16 -6.11 1.46
N HIS A 207 3.20 -6.55 2.74
CA HIS A 207 2.01 -6.80 3.51
C HIS A 207 1.18 -5.53 3.72
N LEU A 208 1.82 -4.43 4.15
CA LEU A 208 1.16 -3.15 4.41
C LEU A 208 0.70 -2.46 3.14
N ASN A 209 1.43 -2.61 2.04
CA ASN A 209 1.07 -2.04 0.75
C ASN A 209 -0.36 -2.42 0.33
N SER A 210 -1.04 -1.46 -0.28
CA SER A 210 -2.29 -1.74 -0.93
C SER A 210 -2.07 -2.61 -2.17
N SER A 211 -2.87 -3.66 -2.34
CA SER A 211 -2.82 -4.47 -3.57
C SER A 211 -3.17 -3.68 -4.85
N ARG A 212 -3.61 -2.43 -4.72
CA ARG A 212 -3.76 -1.50 -5.84
C ARG A 212 -2.40 -1.11 -6.45
N TYR A 213 -1.33 -1.16 -5.64
CA TYR A 213 -0.02 -0.61 -5.99
C TYR A 213 1.08 -1.66 -6.12
N ASN A 214 0.80 -2.93 -5.78
CA ASN A 214 1.78 -4.01 -5.93
C ASN A 214 2.27 -4.12 -7.37
N VAL A 215 3.58 -4.24 -7.53
CA VAL A 215 4.24 -4.36 -8.84
C VAL A 215 3.97 -5.74 -9.45
N PHE A 216 3.94 -6.79 -8.66
CA PHE A 216 3.64 -8.15 -9.08
C PHE A 216 2.23 -8.58 -8.69
N MET A 217 1.67 -9.56 -9.41
CA MET A 217 0.31 -10.04 -9.22
C MET A 217 0.11 -10.66 -7.83
N GLU A 218 1.07 -11.47 -7.38
CA GLU A 218 1.03 -12.12 -6.07
C GLU A 218 2.25 -11.76 -5.23
N ARG A 219 2.08 -11.85 -3.90
CA ARG A 219 3.10 -11.52 -2.91
C ARG A 219 4.22 -12.57 -2.89
N PRO A 220 5.43 -12.18 -2.45
CA PRO A 220 6.53 -13.10 -2.23
C PRO A 220 6.19 -14.19 -1.18
N PHE A 221 6.88 -15.33 -1.24
CA PHE A 221 6.66 -16.51 -0.38
C PHE A 221 6.51 -16.16 1.10
N VAL A 222 7.52 -15.53 1.69
CA VAL A 222 7.57 -15.23 3.12
C VAL A 222 6.49 -14.26 3.57
N ILE A 223 6.14 -13.30 2.70
CA ILE A 223 5.10 -12.33 3.00
C ILE A 223 3.73 -13.00 3.10
N GLU A 224 3.40 -13.92 2.20
CA GLU A 224 2.16 -14.68 2.29
C GLU A 224 2.18 -15.66 3.47
N ALA A 225 3.30 -16.36 3.70
CA ALA A 225 3.42 -17.38 4.72
C ALA A 225 3.31 -16.81 6.14
N PHE A 226 4.09 -15.78 6.45
CA PHE A 226 4.18 -15.27 7.82
C PHE A 226 3.06 -14.30 8.18
N ASN A 227 2.46 -13.65 7.20
CA ASN A 227 1.36 -12.72 7.45
C ASN A 227 -0.02 -13.38 7.50
N GLN A 228 -0.17 -14.62 7.12
CA GLN A 228 -1.40 -15.41 7.20
C GLN A 228 -2.70 -14.57 7.15
N ASP A 229 -3.37 -14.53 6.01
CA ASP A 229 -4.62 -13.81 5.78
C ASP A 229 -4.62 -12.30 6.04
N ALA A 230 -3.47 -11.72 6.28
CA ALA A 230 -3.20 -10.28 6.30
C ALA A 230 -3.85 -9.46 7.44
N ARG A 231 -5.05 -9.77 7.92
CA ARG A 231 -5.79 -8.96 8.88
C ARG A 231 -6.19 -9.74 10.12
N ARG A 232 -6.20 -9.04 11.26
CA ARG A 232 -6.62 -9.60 12.55
C ARG A 232 -7.38 -8.53 13.35
N LEU A 233 -8.29 -8.97 14.19
CA LEU A 233 -8.89 -8.13 15.21
C LEU A 233 -7.80 -7.68 16.18
N GLY A 234 -7.70 -6.39 16.44
CA GLY A 234 -6.68 -5.87 17.35
C GLY A 234 -6.88 -4.40 17.69
N LEU A 235 -6.06 -3.98 18.63
CA LEU A 235 -5.85 -2.59 19.03
C LEU A 235 -4.45 -2.19 18.58
N GLN A 236 -4.34 -1.15 17.75
CA GLN A 236 -3.07 -0.67 17.21
C GLN A 236 -2.98 0.84 17.36
N SER A 237 -1.82 1.33 17.79
CA SER A 237 -1.44 2.75 17.69
C SER A 237 -0.48 2.93 16.52
N TYR A 238 -0.57 4.06 15.85
CA TYR A 238 0.41 4.50 14.89
C TYR A 238 0.58 6.02 14.90
N GLY A 239 1.77 6.46 14.50
CA GLY A 239 2.10 7.87 14.41
C GLY A 239 3.17 8.15 13.37
N VAL A 240 3.34 9.43 13.10
CA VAL A 240 4.30 10.00 12.15
C VAL A 240 4.97 11.19 12.84
N SER A 241 6.25 11.39 12.63
CA SER A 241 6.94 12.59 13.11
C SER A 241 6.55 13.82 12.28
N ASP A 242 6.70 15.02 12.85
CA ASP A 242 6.33 16.29 12.22
C ASP A 242 7.01 16.52 10.85
N ASN A 243 8.22 16.00 10.67
CA ASN A 243 8.95 16.05 9.40
C ASN A 243 8.65 14.87 8.48
N GLU A 244 7.67 13.99 8.84
CA GLU A 244 7.29 12.78 8.12
C GLU A 244 8.45 11.81 7.82
N ALA A 245 9.59 11.96 8.52
CA ALA A 245 10.72 11.07 8.33
C ALA A 245 10.55 9.75 9.06
N TRP A 246 9.93 9.75 10.23
CA TRP A 246 9.68 8.57 11.04
C TRP A 246 8.21 8.20 11.05
N ASN A 247 7.96 6.89 10.93
CA ASN A 247 6.64 6.29 11.04
C ASN A 247 6.73 5.09 11.98
N TRP A 248 5.81 4.99 12.93
CA TRP A 248 5.77 3.87 13.88
C TRP A 248 4.38 3.31 14.02
N ARG A 249 4.31 2.01 14.23
CA ARG A 249 3.07 1.27 14.48
C ARG A 249 3.35 0.18 15.50
N PHE A 250 2.46 0.00 16.46
CA PHE A 250 2.53 -1.11 17.39
C PHE A 250 1.14 -1.45 17.90
N GLY A 251 0.93 -2.72 18.26
CA GLY A 251 -0.38 -3.15 18.72
C GLY A 251 -0.43 -4.59 19.20
N THR A 252 -1.60 -4.96 19.69
CA THR A 252 -1.92 -6.33 20.06
C THR A 252 -3.07 -6.84 19.20
N PHE A 253 -2.97 -8.10 18.81
CA PHE A 253 -3.86 -8.70 17.83
C PHE A 253 -4.29 -10.10 18.26
N ALA A 254 -5.51 -10.45 17.91
CA ALA A 254 -5.98 -11.82 17.95
C ALA A 254 -5.27 -12.67 16.88
N MET A 255 -4.86 -13.87 17.20
CA MET A 255 -4.26 -14.77 16.21
C MET A 255 -5.30 -15.52 15.38
N GLN A 256 -6.51 -15.66 15.86
CA GLN A 256 -7.59 -16.30 15.11
C GLN A 256 -8.14 -15.37 14.03
N ASP A 257 -8.50 -15.95 12.89
CA ASP A 257 -9.15 -15.23 11.80
C ASP A 257 -10.64 -15.06 12.08
N LEU A 258 -11.05 -13.83 12.38
CA LEU A 258 -12.45 -13.43 12.62
C LEU A 258 -13.07 -12.72 11.41
N SER A 259 -12.42 -12.74 10.26
CA SER A 259 -12.86 -12.02 9.07
C SER A 259 -14.10 -12.62 8.39
N LYS A 260 -14.48 -13.85 8.72
CA LYS A 260 -15.68 -14.51 8.16
C LYS A 260 -16.88 -14.31 9.08
N PRO A 261 -18.09 -14.11 8.51
CA PRO A 261 -19.32 -14.04 9.31
C PRO A 261 -19.52 -15.30 10.17
N GLY A 262 -19.92 -15.12 11.42
CA GLY A 262 -20.14 -16.21 12.37
C GLY A 262 -18.89 -16.75 13.06
N HIS A 263 -17.68 -16.32 12.65
CA HIS A 263 -16.48 -16.64 13.41
C HIS A 263 -16.45 -15.81 14.69
N GLN A 264 -16.15 -16.47 15.79
CA GLN A 264 -16.02 -15.85 17.11
C GLN A 264 -14.84 -16.44 17.85
N TYR A 265 -14.31 -15.70 18.82
CA TYR A 265 -13.40 -16.25 19.80
C TYR A 265 -14.15 -17.27 20.67
N ALA A 266 -13.64 -18.48 20.70
CA ALA A 266 -14.13 -19.53 21.58
C ALA A 266 -12.96 -20.06 22.44
N ASP A 267 -13.16 -20.13 23.72
CA ASP A 267 -12.42 -20.83 24.79
C ASP A 267 -10.87 -20.65 24.88
N ASN A 268 -10.15 -20.40 23.79
CA ASN A 268 -8.68 -20.28 23.80
C ASN A 268 -8.26 -18.91 23.23
N TYR A 269 -8.00 -17.96 24.12
CA TYR A 269 -7.46 -16.66 23.70
C TYR A 269 -6.01 -16.82 23.25
N GLN A 270 -5.74 -16.41 22.00
CA GLN A 270 -4.41 -16.43 21.40
C GLN A 270 -4.09 -15.01 20.93
N SER A 271 -2.95 -14.50 21.33
CA SER A 271 -2.58 -13.11 21.08
C SER A 271 -1.22 -13.00 20.41
N GLU A 272 -1.05 -11.92 19.70
CA GLU A 272 0.20 -11.49 19.11
C GLU A 272 0.41 -10.01 19.42
N ILE A 273 1.63 -9.64 19.79
CA ILE A 273 2.07 -8.26 19.90
C ILE A 273 2.99 -8.02 18.71
N ALA A 274 2.73 -6.96 17.96
CA ALA A 274 3.49 -6.64 16.76
C ALA A 274 3.82 -5.15 16.68
N GLY A 275 4.94 -4.83 16.04
CA GLY A 275 5.37 -3.45 15.84
C GLY A 275 6.26 -3.27 14.62
N ARG A 276 6.29 -2.05 14.08
CA ARG A 276 7.15 -1.61 12.99
C ARG A 276 7.63 -0.20 13.28
N LEU A 277 8.94 0.01 13.09
CA LEU A 277 9.56 1.33 13.09
C LEU A 277 10.19 1.55 11.72
N ALA A 278 9.81 2.63 11.09
CA ALA A 278 10.17 2.96 9.73
C ALA A 278 10.78 4.35 9.62
N ASN A 279 11.71 4.52 8.72
CA ASN A 279 12.35 5.81 8.45
C ASN A 279 12.54 6.06 6.96
N THR A 280 12.09 7.22 6.50
CA THR A 280 12.41 7.75 5.18
C THR A 280 13.64 8.66 5.33
N ILE A 281 14.84 8.08 5.11
CA ILE A 281 16.11 8.76 5.34
C ILE A 281 16.42 9.84 4.31
N TRP A 282 15.77 9.77 3.17
CA TRP A 282 15.88 10.74 2.09
C TRP A 282 14.55 10.83 1.34
N TYR A 283 14.16 12.05 1.05
CA TYR A 283 13.00 12.35 0.21
C TYR A 283 13.30 13.63 -0.58
N ASP A 284 13.16 13.58 -1.90
CA ASP A 284 13.42 14.74 -2.78
C ASP A 284 12.15 15.60 -2.89
N GLU A 285 12.03 16.55 -1.96
CA GLU A 285 10.92 17.52 -1.94
C GLU A 285 10.86 18.34 -3.23
N THR A 286 12.03 18.67 -3.81
CA THR A 286 12.14 19.53 -5.00
C THR A 286 11.45 18.89 -6.21
N SER A 287 11.58 17.58 -6.36
CA SER A 287 10.96 16.84 -7.46
C SER A 287 9.56 16.31 -7.12
N GLY A 288 9.01 16.60 -5.93
CA GLY A 288 7.75 16.05 -5.47
C GLY A 288 7.80 14.55 -5.19
N GLY A 289 8.94 14.06 -4.69
CA GLY A 289 9.11 12.66 -4.27
C GLY A 289 9.51 11.71 -5.40
N ARG A 290 10.12 12.19 -6.48
CA ARG A 290 10.70 11.30 -7.52
C ARG A 290 11.96 10.57 -7.05
N GLY A 291 12.59 11.04 -5.96
CA GLY A 291 13.68 10.40 -5.28
C GLY A 291 13.37 10.19 -3.81
N TYR A 292 13.57 8.97 -3.31
CA TYR A 292 13.46 8.67 -1.89
C TYR A 292 14.19 7.38 -1.52
N ALA A 293 14.54 7.28 -0.24
CA ALA A 293 15.11 6.07 0.35
C ALA A 293 14.46 5.82 1.72
N HIS A 294 14.06 4.58 1.92
CA HIS A 294 13.35 4.13 3.11
C HIS A 294 13.93 2.82 3.64
N TRP A 295 13.86 2.64 4.95
CA TRP A 295 14.08 1.37 5.62
C TRP A 295 13.11 1.21 6.79
N ALA A 296 12.80 -0.02 7.17
CA ALA A 296 12.13 -0.29 8.41
C ALA A 296 12.55 -1.63 9.04
N VAL A 297 12.30 -1.71 10.34
CA VAL A 297 12.40 -2.93 11.14
C VAL A 297 11.03 -3.22 11.71
N SER A 298 10.62 -4.47 11.64
CA SER A 298 9.36 -4.94 12.20
C SER A 298 9.56 -6.23 12.97
N GLY A 299 8.69 -6.48 13.93
CA GLY A 299 8.74 -7.71 14.71
C GLY A 299 7.44 -8.03 15.38
N SER A 300 7.28 -9.29 15.75
CA SER A 300 6.15 -9.74 16.56
C SER A 300 6.55 -10.83 17.54
N ALA A 301 5.75 -10.96 18.60
CA ALA A 301 5.75 -12.08 19.51
C ALA A 301 4.33 -12.64 19.60
N ALA A 302 4.17 -13.90 19.25
CA ALA A 302 2.88 -14.57 19.13
C ALA A 302 2.80 -15.77 20.07
N PHE A 303 1.60 -15.97 20.64
CA PHE A 303 1.32 -17.00 21.64
C PHE A 303 0.16 -17.88 21.16
N PRO A 304 0.45 -18.87 20.29
CA PRO A 304 -0.56 -19.80 19.78
C PRO A 304 -1.04 -20.74 20.90
N SER A 305 -2.29 -21.16 20.80
CA SER A 305 -2.87 -22.16 21.71
C SER A 305 -3.71 -23.16 20.91
N GLY A 306 -3.11 -23.76 19.88
CA GLY A 306 -3.79 -24.70 18.98
C GLY A 306 -4.47 -24.04 17.78
N GLY A 307 -5.30 -24.80 17.06
CA GLY A 307 -6.02 -24.31 15.89
C GLY A 307 -5.15 -24.06 14.64
N GLY A 308 -3.85 -24.45 14.67
CA GLY A 308 -2.93 -24.31 13.54
C GLY A 308 -2.48 -22.86 13.26
N THR A 309 -2.56 -21.99 14.26
CA THR A 309 -2.09 -20.60 14.15
C THR A 309 -0.56 -20.50 14.18
N ASP A 310 0.13 -21.62 14.44
CA ASP A 310 1.57 -21.83 14.37
C ASP A 310 1.99 -22.65 13.14
N ARG A 311 1.24 -22.56 12.04
CA ARG A 311 1.53 -23.20 10.76
C ARG A 311 1.80 -22.18 9.69
N PHE A 312 2.96 -22.22 9.06
CA PHE A 312 3.37 -21.30 8.01
C PHE A 312 3.29 -22.00 6.65
N ARG A 313 2.56 -21.41 5.71
CA ARG A 313 2.36 -22.01 4.40
C ARG A 313 2.04 -20.97 3.33
N THR A 314 2.54 -21.21 2.11
CA THR A 314 2.34 -20.30 0.98
C THR A 314 2.18 -21.02 -0.35
N ARG A 315 1.60 -20.32 -1.33
CA ARG A 315 1.58 -20.70 -2.73
C ARG A 315 2.90 -20.33 -3.41
N PRO A 316 3.17 -20.87 -4.61
CA PRO A 316 4.39 -20.56 -5.37
C PRO A 316 4.31 -19.21 -6.13
N GLU A 317 3.87 -18.15 -5.43
CA GLU A 317 3.69 -16.78 -5.97
C GLU A 317 2.71 -16.67 -7.16
N SER A 318 1.92 -17.73 -7.38
CA SER A 318 0.89 -17.86 -8.39
C SER A 318 -0.43 -18.34 -7.77
N ARG A 319 -1.49 -18.45 -8.55
CA ARG A 319 -2.81 -18.87 -8.07
C ARG A 319 -3.02 -20.36 -8.30
N THR A 320 -2.30 -21.17 -7.56
CA THR A 320 -2.52 -22.62 -7.45
C THR A 320 -3.65 -22.94 -6.44
N ASP A 321 -4.25 -24.12 -6.54
CA ASP A 321 -5.22 -24.58 -5.55
C ASP A 321 -4.52 -24.96 -4.25
N GLY A 322 -3.42 -25.70 -4.34
CA GLY A 322 -2.58 -26.10 -3.21
C GLY A 322 -1.67 -25.00 -2.68
N LYS A 323 -1.31 -25.08 -1.41
CA LYS A 323 -0.15 -24.39 -0.85
C LYS A 323 1.02 -25.34 -0.87
N TRP A 324 1.99 -25.08 -1.73
CA TRP A 324 3.07 -26.00 -2.01
C TRP A 324 4.14 -26.04 -0.93
N PHE A 325 4.34 -24.89 -0.25
CA PHE A 325 5.23 -24.78 0.91
C PHE A 325 4.41 -24.79 2.19
N ASP A 326 4.80 -25.63 3.15
CA ASP A 326 3.97 -25.83 4.35
C ASP A 326 4.78 -26.51 5.46
N THR A 327 4.96 -25.83 6.59
CA THR A 327 5.65 -26.40 7.77
C THR A 327 4.85 -27.47 8.49
N GLY A 328 3.55 -27.60 8.21
CA GLY A 328 2.65 -28.30 9.13
C GLY A 328 2.42 -27.48 10.41
N VAL A 329 1.64 -28.03 11.32
CA VAL A 329 1.44 -27.47 12.66
C VAL A 329 2.66 -27.76 13.51
N LEU A 330 3.29 -26.73 14.06
CA LEU A 330 4.60 -26.84 14.74
C LEU A 330 4.49 -27.31 16.19
N GLY A 331 3.35 -27.10 16.85
CA GLY A 331 3.20 -27.30 18.30
C GLY A 331 3.98 -26.26 19.10
N ALA A 332 4.04 -25.04 18.58
CA ALA A 332 4.80 -23.96 19.21
C ALA A 332 4.04 -23.39 20.41
N SER A 333 4.75 -23.19 21.53
CA SER A 333 4.26 -22.44 22.68
C SER A 333 4.26 -20.93 22.43
N ASN A 334 5.21 -20.47 21.66
CA ASN A 334 5.32 -19.09 21.17
C ASN A 334 6.24 -19.05 19.95
N TYR A 335 6.12 -17.99 19.15
CA TYR A 335 7.09 -17.69 18.10
C TYR A 335 7.33 -16.18 17.99
N GLN A 336 8.51 -15.83 17.50
CA GLN A 336 8.92 -14.45 17.23
C GLN A 336 9.18 -14.29 15.74
N LEU A 337 8.72 -13.16 15.19
CA LEU A 337 8.99 -12.75 13.83
C LEU A 337 9.90 -11.51 13.86
N LEU A 338 10.87 -11.47 12.97
CA LEU A 338 11.68 -10.28 12.67
C LEU A 338 11.62 -10.02 11.17
N GLY A 339 11.40 -8.77 10.80
CA GLY A 339 11.37 -8.30 9.41
C GLY A 339 12.25 -7.08 9.20
N LEU A 340 12.93 -7.05 8.08
CA LEU A 340 13.73 -5.92 7.58
C LEU A 340 13.23 -5.57 6.20
N GLU A 341 13.14 -4.27 5.89
CA GLU A 341 12.71 -3.80 4.59
C GLU A 341 13.50 -2.58 4.13
N SER A 342 13.61 -2.42 2.82
CA SER A 342 14.25 -1.25 2.22
C SER A 342 13.61 -0.92 0.86
N VAL A 343 13.51 0.37 0.59
CA VAL A 343 13.08 0.91 -0.70
C VAL A 343 14.03 2.02 -1.11
N ILE A 344 14.47 2.00 -2.36
CA ILE A 344 15.21 3.08 -3.00
C ILE A 344 14.52 3.38 -4.32
N ASN A 345 14.11 4.63 -4.50
CA ASN A 345 13.54 5.11 -5.76
C ASN A 345 14.34 6.29 -6.28
N VAL A 346 14.74 6.24 -7.55
CA VAL A 346 15.43 7.33 -8.23
C VAL A 346 14.79 7.54 -9.60
N GLY A 347 13.95 8.56 -9.69
CA GLY A 347 13.19 8.82 -10.92
C GLY A 347 12.31 7.62 -11.31
N ALA A 348 12.56 7.07 -12.49
CA ALA A 348 11.81 5.93 -13.02
C ALA A 348 12.23 4.57 -12.45
N LEU A 349 13.34 4.49 -11.72
CA LEU A 349 13.90 3.25 -11.17
C LEU A 349 13.50 3.08 -9.71
N SER A 350 12.98 1.90 -9.37
CA SER A 350 12.69 1.48 -8.00
C SER A 350 13.38 0.16 -7.68
N ILE A 351 14.02 0.08 -6.50
CA ILE A 351 14.58 -1.15 -5.93
C ILE A 351 13.93 -1.36 -4.58
N VAL A 352 13.35 -2.54 -4.37
CA VAL A 352 12.64 -2.88 -3.13
C VAL A 352 13.07 -4.27 -2.68
N GLY A 353 13.28 -4.43 -1.38
CA GLY A 353 13.58 -5.73 -0.78
C GLY A 353 13.08 -5.85 0.64
N GLU A 354 12.70 -7.06 1.00
CA GLU A 354 12.36 -7.44 2.37
C GLU A 354 12.97 -8.79 2.71
N TYR A 355 13.31 -8.95 3.96
CA TYR A 355 13.70 -10.22 4.58
C TYR A 355 12.85 -10.43 5.84
N GLN A 356 12.32 -11.63 6.02
CA GLN A 356 11.57 -12.01 7.22
C GLN A 356 12.04 -13.36 7.75
N THR A 357 12.10 -13.50 9.07
CA THR A 357 12.43 -14.74 9.75
C THR A 357 11.51 -14.98 10.93
N VAL A 358 11.23 -16.24 11.21
CA VAL A 358 10.44 -16.71 12.35
C VAL A 358 11.27 -17.69 13.16
N HIS A 359 11.36 -17.48 14.46
CA HIS A 359 11.86 -18.43 15.44
C HIS A 359 10.66 -19.00 16.22
N ALA A 360 10.47 -20.31 16.17
CA ALA A 360 9.38 -21.00 16.88
C ALA A 360 9.90 -21.85 18.04
N ASN A 361 9.44 -21.55 19.24
CA ASN A 361 9.71 -22.32 20.44
C ASN A 361 8.68 -23.45 20.58
N ARG A 362 9.10 -24.69 20.39
CA ARG A 362 8.23 -25.87 20.36
C ARG A 362 8.23 -26.59 21.71
N THR A 363 7.08 -27.13 22.10
CA THR A 363 6.92 -27.76 23.39
C THR A 363 7.47 -29.20 23.43
N ALA A 364 7.24 -29.95 22.35
CA ALA A 364 7.51 -31.39 22.29
C ALA A 364 8.55 -31.78 21.22
N ALA A 365 9.19 -30.83 20.59
CA ALA A 365 10.19 -31.03 19.55
C ALA A 365 11.23 -29.89 19.57
N PRO A 366 12.38 -30.03 18.88
CA PRO A 366 13.37 -28.95 18.79
C PRO A 366 12.79 -27.67 18.25
N ASN A 367 13.27 -26.51 18.71
CA ASN A 367 12.94 -25.20 18.18
C ASN A 367 13.35 -25.11 16.71
N THR A 368 12.59 -24.35 15.95
CA THR A 368 12.80 -24.20 14.51
C THR A 368 12.90 -22.76 14.08
N ASN A 369 13.68 -22.52 13.02
CA ASN A 369 13.83 -21.23 12.35
C ASN A 369 13.44 -21.37 10.90
N PHE A 370 12.62 -20.43 10.43
CA PHE A 370 12.23 -20.33 9.04
C PHE A 370 12.47 -18.90 8.57
N GLY A 371 12.75 -18.72 7.29
CA GLY A 371 12.98 -17.38 6.79
C GLY A 371 13.06 -17.31 5.28
N GLY A 372 13.28 -16.09 4.81
CA GLY A 372 13.48 -15.81 3.41
C GLY A 372 13.24 -14.35 3.10
N GLY A 373 13.30 -14.02 1.84
CA GLY A 373 13.16 -12.65 1.41
C GLY A 373 12.97 -12.54 -0.09
N TYR A 374 12.87 -11.31 -0.51
CA TYR A 374 12.84 -11.00 -1.93
C TYR A 374 13.55 -9.67 -2.20
N VAL A 375 13.96 -9.51 -3.44
CA VAL A 375 14.37 -8.23 -4.00
C VAL A 375 13.75 -8.08 -5.38
N TYR A 376 13.28 -6.89 -5.70
CA TYR A 376 12.87 -6.56 -7.04
C TYR A 376 13.42 -5.23 -7.53
N VAL A 377 13.56 -5.14 -8.83
CA VAL A 377 13.84 -3.90 -9.56
C VAL A 377 12.69 -3.64 -10.49
N ALA A 378 12.19 -2.41 -10.51
CA ALA A 378 11.13 -1.97 -11.41
C ALA A 378 11.55 -0.68 -12.12
N TYR A 379 11.22 -0.57 -13.40
CA TYR A 379 11.58 0.57 -14.21
C TYR A 379 10.41 1.05 -15.07
N TRP A 380 10.09 2.33 -14.99
CA TRP A 380 9.07 2.98 -15.78
C TRP A 380 9.62 3.40 -17.14
N LEU A 381 9.15 2.74 -18.20
CA LEU A 381 9.59 3.01 -19.57
C LEU A 381 9.09 4.36 -20.12
N THR A 382 7.99 4.85 -19.56
CA THR A 382 7.30 6.06 -20.00
C THR A 382 7.61 7.28 -19.13
N GLY A 383 8.50 7.12 -18.11
CA GLY A 383 9.05 8.22 -17.34
C GLY A 383 8.30 8.57 -16.06
N GLU A 384 7.30 7.81 -15.66
CA GLU A 384 6.65 7.90 -14.36
C GLU A 384 7.63 7.51 -13.23
N TYR A 385 7.16 7.58 -12.01
CA TYR A 385 7.84 7.07 -10.83
C TYR A 385 6.84 6.40 -9.89
N THR A 386 7.33 5.63 -8.94
CA THR A 386 6.49 5.01 -7.90
C THR A 386 6.40 5.98 -6.72
N PRO A 387 5.22 6.55 -6.40
CA PRO A 387 5.06 7.47 -5.28
C PRO A 387 5.28 6.79 -3.93
N TRP A 388 5.70 7.56 -2.94
CA TRP A 388 5.89 7.14 -1.56
C TRP A 388 4.96 7.92 -0.63
N GLU A 389 4.15 7.20 0.13
CA GLU A 389 3.27 7.77 1.15
C GLU A 389 4.04 7.80 2.49
N ARG A 390 4.55 8.96 2.86
CA ARG A 390 5.41 9.12 4.05
C ARG A 390 4.66 8.90 5.36
N ASP A 391 3.40 9.26 5.42
CA ASP A 391 2.50 9.08 6.56
C ASP A 391 2.28 7.61 6.91
N SER A 392 2.21 6.77 5.93
CA SER A 392 1.98 5.32 6.08
C SER A 392 3.25 4.48 5.94
N GLY A 393 4.31 5.05 5.36
CA GLY A 393 5.53 4.32 5.01
C GLY A 393 5.23 3.18 4.03
N THR A 394 4.49 3.48 2.95
CA THR A 394 4.08 2.51 1.92
C THR A 394 4.12 3.12 0.52
N LEU A 395 4.04 2.26 -0.50
CA LEU A 395 3.93 2.72 -1.89
C LEU A 395 2.58 3.36 -2.15
N GLY A 396 2.60 4.45 -2.93
CA GLY A 396 1.43 5.23 -3.31
C GLY A 396 0.89 4.93 -4.72
N ARG A 397 -0.09 5.72 -5.13
CA ARG A 397 -0.76 5.60 -6.43
C ARG A 397 0.05 6.26 -7.54
N THR A 398 0.53 5.48 -8.49
CA THR A 398 1.13 6.01 -9.72
C THR A 398 0.06 6.61 -10.61
N LYS A 399 0.34 7.79 -11.15
CA LYS A 399 -0.49 8.48 -12.13
C LYS A 399 0.25 8.51 -13.46
N PRO A 400 -0.28 7.90 -14.53
CA PRO A 400 0.30 8.03 -15.86
C PRO A 400 0.46 9.49 -16.28
N LEU A 401 1.56 9.82 -16.94
CA LEU A 401 1.77 11.14 -17.55
C LEU A 401 0.72 11.42 -18.62
N GLU A 402 0.37 10.40 -19.41
CA GLU A 402 -0.77 10.40 -20.32
C GLU A 402 -1.62 9.15 -20.09
N ASN A 403 -2.93 9.29 -20.08
CA ASN A 403 -3.83 8.14 -20.05
C ASN A 403 -3.79 7.38 -21.38
N PHE A 404 -4.17 6.11 -21.34
CA PHE A 404 -4.34 5.31 -22.56
C PHE A 404 -5.57 5.75 -23.36
N TRP A 405 -5.47 5.64 -24.68
CA TRP A 405 -6.50 5.93 -25.67
C TRP A 405 -6.69 7.44 -25.89
N LEU A 406 -7.88 7.98 -25.75
CA LEU A 406 -8.17 9.38 -26.08
C LEU A 406 -7.78 10.32 -24.93
N VAL A 407 -6.93 11.30 -25.23
CA VAL A 407 -6.47 12.33 -24.30
C VAL A 407 -6.81 13.71 -24.85
N ASN A 408 -7.41 14.57 -24.03
CA ASN A 408 -7.61 15.97 -24.37
C ASN A 408 -6.34 16.75 -24.02
N ARG A 409 -5.72 17.39 -25.00
CA ARG A 409 -4.56 18.25 -24.81
C ARG A 409 -4.96 19.69 -24.53
N CYS A 410 -4.03 20.47 -23.99
CA CYS A 410 -4.26 21.87 -23.60
C CYS A 410 -4.67 22.78 -24.79
N ASP A 411 -4.33 22.38 -25.99
CA ASP A 411 -4.71 23.08 -27.26
C ASP A 411 -6.16 22.80 -27.72
N GLY A 412 -6.91 21.98 -26.93
CA GLY A 412 -8.26 21.53 -27.28
C GLY A 412 -8.31 20.39 -28.30
N CYS A 413 -7.17 19.94 -28.80
CA CYS A 413 -7.08 18.79 -29.68
C CYS A 413 -7.18 17.48 -28.92
N ARG A 414 -7.72 16.45 -29.56
CA ARG A 414 -7.70 15.08 -29.08
C ARG A 414 -6.49 14.34 -29.67
N SER A 415 -5.80 13.60 -28.83
CA SER A 415 -4.65 12.76 -29.20
C SER A 415 -4.79 11.37 -28.62
N TYR A 416 -3.93 10.45 -29.06
CA TYR A 416 -3.86 9.10 -28.51
C TYR A 416 -2.71 9.03 -27.52
N GLY A 417 -3.01 8.58 -26.30
CA GLY A 417 -2.02 8.30 -25.26
C GLY A 417 -1.74 6.79 -25.19
N TRP A 418 -0.54 6.44 -24.69
CA TRP A 418 -0.09 5.05 -24.56
C TRP A 418 -0.32 4.48 -23.15
N GLY A 419 -0.72 5.32 -22.18
CA GLY A 419 -0.70 4.96 -20.78
C GLY A 419 0.74 4.85 -20.27
N ALA A 420 0.90 4.34 -19.04
CA ALA A 420 2.20 4.14 -18.43
C ALA A 420 2.66 2.69 -18.49
N TRP A 421 3.93 2.46 -18.81
CA TRP A 421 4.52 1.13 -18.95
C TRP A 421 5.66 0.93 -17.95
N GLN A 422 5.58 -0.15 -17.19
CA GLN A 422 6.61 -0.56 -16.23
C GLN A 422 7.02 -1.99 -16.50
N ILE A 423 8.32 -2.22 -16.48
CA ILE A 423 8.91 -3.58 -16.44
C ILE A 423 9.50 -3.83 -15.06
N ALA A 424 9.48 -5.05 -14.62
CA ALA A 424 10.03 -5.44 -13.33
C ALA A 424 10.59 -6.86 -13.34
N ALA A 425 11.59 -7.07 -12.48
CA ALA A 425 12.16 -8.39 -12.22
C ALA A 425 12.27 -8.60 -10.71
N ARG A 426 11.85 -9.75 -10.20
CA ARG A 426 11.93 -10.13 -8.79
C ARG A 426 12.64 -11.47 -8.66
N TYR A 427 13.50 -11.57 -7.65
CA TYR A 427 13.98 -12.85 -7.12
C TYR A 427 13.44 -13.00 -5.70
N SER A 428 12.91 -14.19 -5.42
CA SER A 428 12.35 -14.55 -4.11
C SER A 428 12.95 -15.87 -3.62
N TYR A 429 13.18 -15.94 -2.33
CA TYR A 429 13.68 -17.12 -1.64
C TYR A 429 12.89 -17.36 -0.35
N CYS A 430 12.61 -18.61 -0.03
CA CYS A 430 12.10 -19.02 1.28
C CYS A 430 12.68 -20.37 1.71
N ASP A 431 12.87 -20.54 3.00
CA ASP A 431 13.26 -21.79 3.63
C ASP A 431 12.31 -22.10 4.80
N PHE A 432 11.51 -23.15 4.63
CA PHE A 432 10.60 -23.70 5.65
C PHE A 432 11.07 -25.08 6.12
N THR A 433 12.39 -25.33 6.04
CA THR A 433 13.00 -26.59 6.43
C THR A 433 14.00 -26.36 7.57
N ASP A 434 13.70 -26.93 8.72
CA ASP A 434 14.61 -26.93 9.87
C ASP A 434 14.28 -28.11 10.80
N GLN A 435 15.29 -28.76 11.35
CA GLN A 435 15.19 -29.90 12.25
C GLN A 435 14.37 -31.06 11.64
N ASP A 436 13.21 -31.33 12.22
CA ASP A 436 12.25 -32.36 11.80
C ASP A 436 11.18 -31.85 10.85
N VAL A 437 11.22 -30.56 10.50
CA VAL A 437 10.27 -29.92 9.59
C VAL A 437 10.86 -29.83 8.19
N PHE A 438 10.16 -30.38 7.20
CA PHE A 438 10.54 -30.35 5.78
C PHE A 438 9.44 -29.64 4.96
N GLY A 439 9.25 -28.37 5.27
CA GLY A 439 8.22 -27.53 4.66
C GLY A 439 8.52 -27.08 3.24
N GLY A 440 9.76 -27.31 2.79
CA GLY A 440 10.28 -26.98 1.46
C GLY A 440 11.08 -25.69 1.43
N VAL A 441 12.09 -25.68 0.56
CA VAL A 441 12.88 -24.51 0.18
C VAL A 441 12.41 -24.06 -1.20
N GLY A 442 12.10 -22.79 -1.34
CA GLY A 442 11.59 -22.18 -2.57
C GLY A 442 12.48 -21.09 -3.12
N GLU A 443 12.69 -21.13 -4.42
CA GLU A 443 13.35 -20.08 -5.20
C GLU A 443 12.47 -19.73 -6.39
N SER A 444 12.35 -18.45 -6.70
CA SER A 444 11.64 -18.01 -7.92
C SER A 444 12.24 -16.76 -8.52
N ALA A 445 12.24 -16.71 -9.84
CA ALA A 445 12.50 -15.51 -10.64
C ALA A 445 11.20 -15.12 -11.35
N THR A 446 10.75 -13.88 -11.14
CA THR A 446 9.53 -13.36 -11.77
C THR A 446 9.86 -12.18 -12.66
N LEU A 447 9.42 -12.22 -13.91
CA LEU A 447 9.42 -11.07 -14.81
C LEU A 447 8.00 -10.50 -14.89
N GLY A 448 7.88 -9.19 -14.76
CA GLY A 448 6.60 -8.48 -14.76
C GLY A 448 6.54 -7.37 -15.79
N VAL A 449 5.38 -7.21 -16.40
CA VAL A 449 5.03 -6.05 -17.22
C VAL A 449 3.73 -5.48 -16.69
N ASN A 450 3.72 -4.19 -16.39
CA ASN A 450 2.54 -3.46 -15.94
C ASN A 450 2.20 -2.38 -16.96
N TRP A 451 0.96 -2.35 -17.42
CA TRP A 451 0.45 -1.35 -18.32
C TRP A 451 -0.74 -0.63 -17.69
N TRP A 452 -0.51 0.59 -17.26
CA TRP A 452 -1.49 1.45 -16.65
C TRP A 452 -2.23 2.26 -17.73
N TRP A 453 -3.52 2.05 -17.83
CA TRP A 453 -4.38 2.81 -18.73
C TRP A 453 -4.69 4.21 -18.20
N ASN A 454 -4.85 4.28 -16.89
CA ASN A 454 -5.00 5.51 -16.11
C ASN A 454 -4.64 5.21 -14.65
N SER A 455 -4.81 6.16 -13.75
CA SER A 455 -4.51 5.97 -12.32
C SER A 455 -5.33 4.86 -11.62
N HIS A 456 -6.41 4.38 -12.23
CA HIS A 456 -7.37 3.46 -11.64
C HIS A 456 -7.52 2.13 -12.39
N ALA A 457 -6.98 2.02 -13.59
CA ALA A 457 -7.09 0.81 -14.40
C ALA A 457 -5.72 0.39 -14.96
N ARG A 458 -5.39 -0.89 -14.84
CA ARG A 458 -4.15 -1.46 -15.39
C ARG A 458 -4.29 -2.93 -15.78
N VAL A 459 -3.39 -3.37 -16.64
CA VAL A 459 -3.12 -4.77 -16.95
C VAL A 459 -1.75 -5.15 -16.40
N GLN A 460 -1.64 -6.32 -15.81
CA GLN A 460 -0.38 -6.89 -15.31
C GLN A 460 -0.15 -8.23 -15.99
N PHE A 461 1.08 -8.46 -16.39
CA PHE A 461 1.56 -9.75 -16.85
C PHE A 461 2.74 -10.20 -15.99
N ASN A 462 2.76 -11.46 -15.53
CA ASN A 462 3.88 -12.07 -14.85
C ASN A 462 4.26 -13.39 -15.51
N TYR A 463 5.56 -13.62 -15.68
CA TYR A 463 6.15 -14.92 -15.93
C TYR A 463 7.00 -15.30 -14.73
N ILE A 464 6.75 -16.47 -14.17
CA ILE A 464 7.44 -17.00 -13.00
C ILE A 464 8.12 -18.29 -13.40
N ASN A 465 9.42 -18.40 -13.12
CA ASN A 465 10.16 -19.65 -13.16
C ASN A 465 10.66 -19.94 -11.73
N GLY A 466 10.34 -21.10 -11.18
CA GLY A 466 10.66 -21.41 -9.81
C GLY A 466 11.06 -22.86 -9.58
N ARG A 467 11.65 -23.08 -8.40
CA ARG A 467 12.11 -24.38 -7.93
C ARG A 467 11.66 -24.61 -6.49
N ILE A 468 11.33 -25.84 -6.20
CA ILE A 468 11.07 -26.36 -4.85
C ILE A 468 12.13 -27.41 -4.57
N SER A 469 12.69 -27.43 -3.34
CA SER A 469 13.51 -28.51 -2.82
C SER A 469 13.16 -28.80 -1.37
N ASP A 470 13.61 -29.94 -0.87
CA ASP A 470 13.45 -30.36 0.53
C ASP A 470 12.00 -30.36 1.06
N ARG A 471 11.04 -30.53 0.14
CA ARG A 471 9.63 -30.65 0.47
C ARG A 471 9.23 -32.12 0.60
N VAL A 472 9.00 -32.56 1.83
CA VAL A 472 8.59 -33.95 2.12
C VAL A 472 7.08 -34.00 2.34
N VAL A 473 6.41 -34.79 1.51
CA VAL A 473 4.97 -35.08 1.63
C VAL A 473 4.75 -36.57 1.42
N ALA A 474 3.92 -37.17 2.24
CA ALA A 474 3.61 -38.58 2.12
C ALA A 474 3.00 -38.90 0.74
N GLY A 475 3.57 -39.88 0.03
CA GLY A 475 3.12 -40.27 -1.31
C GLY A 475 3.65 -39.41 -2.46
N ALA A 476 4.40 -38.36 -2.18
CA ALA A 476 5.04 -37.56 -3.23
C ALA A 476 6.13 -38.34 -3.96
N PRO A 477 6.28 -38.17 -5.29
CA PRO A 477 7.26 -38.92 -6.09
C PRO A 477 8.69 -38.40 -5.94
N SER A 478 8.86 -37.19 -5.39
CA SER A 478 10.13 -36.49 -5.22
C SER A 478 10.03 -35.48 -4.09
N THR A 479 11.17 -35.02 -3.57
CA THR A 479 11.28 -33.89 -2.61
C THR A 479 11.64 -32.57 -3.31
N ALA A 480 11.86 -32.60 -4.63
CA ALA A 480 12.27 -31.45 -5.42
C ALA A 480 11.55 -31.41 -6.76
N GLY A 481 11.38 -30.21 -7.28
CA GLY A 481 10.76 -29.96 -8.57
C GLY A 481 10.95 -28.52 -9.04
N TRP A 482 10.63 -28.27 -10.30
CA TRP A 482 10.59 -26.94 -10.90
C TRP A 482 9.19 -26.67 -11.47
N TYR A 483 8.88 -25.40 -11.67
CA TYR A 483 7.60 -24.96 -12.21
C TYR A 483 7.74 -23.66 -12.99
N ASP A 484 6.82 -23.48 -13.93
CA ASP A 484 6.62 -22.24 -14.66
C ASP A 484 5.16 -21.78 -14.50
N ALA A 485 4.93 -20.48 -14.37
CA ALA A 485 3.59 -19.93 -14.32
C ALA A 485 3.48 -18.64 -15.12
N LEU A 486 2.40 -18.50 -15.87
CA LEU A 486 2.06 -17.31 -16.64
C LEU A 486 0.80 -16.70 -16.06
N GLY A 487 0.86 -15.45 -15.64
CA GLY A 487 -0.26 -14.72 -15.06
C GLY A 487 -0.63 -13.49 -15.87
N LEU A 488 -1.92 -13.26 -16.05
CA LEU A 488 -2.48 -12.04 -16.60
C LEU A 488 -3.58 -11.53 -15.67
N ARG A 489 -3.52 -10.25 -15.30
CA ARG A 489 -4.52 -9.59 -14.45
C ARG A 489 -5.04 -8.32 -15.09
N PHE A 490 -6.36 -8.19 -15.13
CA PHE A 490 -7.03 -6.93 -15.36
C PHE A 490 -7.48 -6.34 -14.03
N MET A 491 -7.20 -5.08 -13.81
CA MET A 491 -7.49 -4.43 -12.55
C MET A 491 -8.13 -3.08 -12.76
N VAL A 492 -9.21 -2.83 -11.98
CA VAL A 492 -9.86 -1.53 -11.87
C VAL A 492 -10.12 -1.25 -10.39
N ASP A 493 -9.91 0.01 -9.98
CA ASP A 493 -10.29 0.48 -8.65
C ASP A 493 -10.88 1.91 -8.71
N PHE A 494 -11.68 2.25 -7.72
CA PHE A 494 -12.33 3.57 -7.60
C PHE A 494 -12.48 3.96 -6.15
#